data_70dd85c3920140505db4f2f84d139f0a
#
_entry.id   70dd85c3920140505db4f2f84d139f0a
#
_cell.length_a   1.000
_cell.length_b   1.000
_cell.length_c   1.000
_cell.angle_alpha   90.00
_cell.angle_beta   90.00
_cell.angle_gamma   90.00
#
_symmetry.space_group_name_H-M   'P 1'
#
loop_
_entity.id
_entity.type
_entity.pdbx_description
1 polymer ?
#
loop_
_entity_poly.entity_id
_entity_poly.type
_entity_poly.pdbx_seq_one_letter_code
_entity_poly.pdbx_strand_id
1 'polypeptide(L)'
;MKKIVVLLVVLLGCMPVTAFAQKQFFFKDGKFVVAQFTDLHWMPGSAKCAETAATIRAVLAAEHPDIAILSGDVVTDDPAMDGWKSVVDIFNEAKMPFVVMMGNHDAEYLTRNEIYDFLLKSPYYVGAKGPE
;
A
#
# COMPACT_ATOMS: atom_id res chain seq x y z
N MET A 1 -9.00 -63.35 27.25
CA MET A 1 -8.19 -62.12 27.36
C MET A 1 -8.46 -61.28 26.13
N LYS A 2 -9.23 -60.17 26.25
CA LYS A 2 -9.59 -59.29 25.14
C LYS A 2 -8.50 -58.22 25.04
N LYS A 3 -7.78 -58.14 23.89
CA LYS A 3 -6.82 -57.09 23.61
C LYS A 3 -7.55 -55.84 23.15
N ILE A 4 -7.49 -54.75 23.92
CA ILE A 4 -8.00 -53.46 23.55
C ILE A 4 -6.92 -52.79 22.71
N VAL A 5 -7.19 -52.55 21.41
CA VAL A 5 -6.36 -51.76 20.53
C VAL A 5 -6.84 -50.31 20.65
N VAL A 6 -6.03 -49.44 21.26
CA VAL A 6 -6.30 -48.01 21.33
C VAL A 6 -5.74 -47.39 20.04
N LEU A 7 -6.65 -46.96 19.16
CA LEU A 7 -6.29 -46.23 17.94
C LEU A 7 -6.13 -44.76 18.29
N LEU A 8 -4.89 -44.28 18.39
CA LEU A 8 -4.57 -42.88 18.59
C LEU A 8 -4.71 -42.12 17.25
N VAL A 9 -5.85 -41.44 17.04
CA VAL A 9 -6.02 -40.57 15.91
C VAL A 9 -5.35 -39.23 16.21
N VAL A 10 -4.18 -39.01 15.65
CA VAL A 10 -3.53 -37.68 15.68
C VAL A 10 -4.20 -36.82 14.64
N LEU A 11 -5.12 -35.95 15.07
CA LEU A 11 -5.64 -34.86 14.24
C LEU A 11 -4.50 -33.82 14.09
N LEU A 12 -3.72 -33.92 13.03
CA LEU A 12 -2.91 -32.78 12.58
C LEU A 12 -3.85 -31.69 12.10
N GLY A 13 -4.11 -30.73 12.96
CA GLY A 13 -4.80 -29.50 12.60
C GLY A 13 -4.01 -28.79 11.51
N CYS A 14 -4.50 -28.87 10.28
CA CYS A 14 -4.02 -28.06 9.16
C CYS A 14 -4.43 -26.61 9.45
N MET A 15 -3.61 -25.87 10.19
CA MET A 15 -3.77 -24.41 10.27
C MET A 15 -3.48 -23.86 8.88
N PRO A 16 -4.39 -23.10 8.26
CA PRO A 16 -4.06 -22.40 7.04
C PRO A 16 -2.97 -21.38 7.38
N VAL A 17 -1.74 -21.68 7.00
CA VAL A 17 -0.69 -20.66 6.91
C VAL A 17 -1.13 -19.74 5.78
N THR A 18 -1.76 -18.63 6.12
CA THR A 18 -1.97 -17.53 5.18
C THR A 18 -0.58 -16.95 4.90
N ALA A 19 0.12 -17.57 3.97
CA ALA A 19 1.30 -16.97 3.39
C ALA A 19 0.82 -15.70 2.68
N PHE A 20 1.10 -14.55 3.26
CA PHE A 20 1.06 -13.29 2.52
C PHE A 20 2.05 -13.46 1.37
N ALA A 21 1.52 -13.75 0.18
CA ALA A 21 2.34 -13.84 -1.01
C ALA A 21 2.92 -12.44 -1.25
N GLN A 22 4.18 -12.25 -0.86
CA GLN A 22 4.91 -11.03 -1.17
C GLN A 22 4.90 -10.89 -2.68
N LYS A 23 4.34 -9.79 -3.19
CA LYS A 23 4.26 -9.55 -4.63
C LYS A 23 5.67 -9.50 -5.19
N GLN A 24 5.99 -10.45 -6.06
CA GLN A 24 7.27 -10.48 -6.75
C GLN A 24 7.19 -9.61 -8.00
N PHE A 25 8.22 -8.79 -8.20
CA PHE A 25 8.36 -7.94 -9.36
C PHE A 25 9.44 -8.53 -10.28
N PHE A 26 9.17 -8.50 -11.58
CA PHE A 26 10.07 -9.04 -12.58
C PHE A 26 10.24 -8.03 -13.71
N PHE A 27 11.43 -8.03 -14.32
CA PHE A 27 11.63 -7.33 -15.57
C PHE A 27 10.80 -8.02 -16.68
N LYS A 28 10.09 -7.21 -17.46
CA LYS A 28 9.38 -7.66 -18.66
C LYS A 28 10.16 -7.15 -19.87
N ASP A 29 10.64 -8.06 -20.69
CA ASP A 29 11.46 -7.72 -21.87
C ASP A 29 12.64 -6.78 -21.56
N GLY A 30 13.29 -7.02 -20.41
CA GLY A 30 14.41 -6.22 -19.94
C GLY A 30 14.04 -4.83 -19.39
N LYS A 31 12.74 -4.54 -19.22
CA LYS A 31 12.22 -3.26 -18.70
C LYS A 31 11.47 -3.45 -17.40
N PHE A 32 11.59 -2.45 -16.53
CA PHE A 32 10.80 -2.29 -15.31
C PHE A 32 10.46 -0.80 -15.20
N VAL A 33 9.17 -0.49 -15.23
CA VAL A 33 8.68 0.90 -15.25
C VAL A 33 8.25 1.31 -13.86
N VAL A 34 8.79 2.43 -13.39
CA VAL A 34 8.47 3.03 -12.10
C VAL A 34 7.84 4.40 -12.33
N ALA A 35 6.65 4.63 -11.79
CA ALA A 35 6.07 5.96 -11.70
C ALA A 35 6.39 6.56 -10.33
N GLN A 36 7.08 7.69 -10.30
CA GLN A 36 7.37 8.41 -9.06
C GLN A 36 6.52 9.67 -8.98
N PHE A 37 5.84 9.82 -7.84
CA PHE A 37 5.09 11.01 -7.48
C PHE A 37 5.68 11.58 -6.19
N THR A 38 5.92 12.86 -6.17
CA THR A 38 6.47 13.58 -5.01
C THR A 38 5.69 14.85 -4.75
N ASP A 39 5.72 15.33 -3.53
CA ASP A 39 5.18 16.64 -3.17
C ASP A 39 3.75 16.86 -3.65
N LEU A 40 2.88 15.88 -3.42
CA LEU A 40 1.46 16.00 -3.79
C LEU A 40 0.77 17.12 -3.03
N HIS A 41 1.25 17.41 -1.81
CA HIS A 41 0.68 18.41 -0.91
C HIS A 41 -0.85 18.32 -0.89
N TRP A 42 -1.34 17.10 -0.67
CA TRP A 42 -2.78 16.83 -0.65
C TRP A 42 -3.44 17.50 0.54
N MET A 43 -4.31 18.46 0.25
CA MET A 43 -5.07 19.21 1.25
C MET A 43 -6.55 18.86 1.09
N PRO A 44 -7.13 18.02 1.97
CA PRO A 44 -8.53 17.59 1.85
C PRO A 44 -9.49 18.77 1.70
N GLY A 45 -10.41 18.65 0.73
CA GLY A 45 -11.34 19.72 0.39
C GLY A 45 -10.84 20.78 -0.60
N SER A 46 -9.56 20.76 -0.95
CA SER A 46 -9.00 21.66 -1.98
C SER A 46 -9.39 21.19 -3.38
N ALA A 47 -9.75 22.14 -4.26
CA ALA A 47 -10.00 21.85 -5.68
C ALA A 47 -8.78 21.26 -6.39
N LYS A 48 -7.56 21.57 -5.93
CA LYS A 48 -6.30 21.02 -6.46
C LYS A 48 -6.21 19.49 -6.31
N CYS A 49 -6.86 18.91 -5.29
CA CYS A 49 -6.88 17.47 -5.11
C CYS A 49 -7.49 16.73 -6.31
N ALA A 50 -8.53 17.27 -6.90
CA ALA A 50 -9.17 16.69 -8.09
C ALA A 50 -8.22 16.71 -9.31
N GLU A 51 -7.48 17.80 -9.51
CA GLU A 51 -6.49 17.94 -10.58
C GLU A 51 -5.31 16.99 -10.36
N THR A 52 -4.81 16.90 -9.13
CA THR A 52 -3.74 15.97 -8.77
C THR A 52 -4.18 14.52 -8.99
N ALA A 53 -5.38 14.15 -8.54
CA ALA A 53 -5.94 12.81 -8.78
C ALA A 53 -6.06 12.48 -10.27
N ALA A 54 -6.56 13.43 -11.07
CA ALA A 54 -6.69 13.25 -12.51
C ALA A 54 -5.31 13.07 -13.18
N THR A 55 -4.30 13.83 -12.75
CA THR A 55 -2.93 13.72 -13.24
C THR A 55 -2.33 12.36 -12.90
N ILE A 56 -2.44 11.89 -11.65
CA ILE A 56 -1.95 10.57 -11.25
C ILE A 56 -2.61 9.48 -12.10
N ARG A 57 -3.95 9.50 -12.23
CA ARG A 57 -4.68 8.50 -13.04
C ARG A 57 -4.24 8.53 -14.51
N ALA A 58 -4.01 9.71 -15.09
CA ALA A 58 -3.54 9.86 -16.46
C ALA A 58 -2.14 9.26 -16.66
N VAL A 59 -1.22 9.52 -15.73
CA VAL A 59 0.13 8.94 -15.77
C VAL A 59 0.08 7.42 -15.66
N LEU A 60 -0.69 6.88 -14.68
CA LEU A 60 -0.83 5.43 -14.52
C LEU A 60 -1.42 4.77 -15.77
N ALA A 61 -2.40 5.42 -16.42
CA ALA A 61 -3.02 4.90 -17.64
C ALA A 61 -2.12 5.00 -18.89
N ALA A 62 -1.26 6.01 -18.98
CA ALA A 62 -0.39 6.21 -20.12
C ALA A 62 0.89 5.38 -20.05
N GLU A 63 1.51 5.31 -18.88
CA GLU A 63 2.84 4.71 -18.71
C GLU A 63 2.80 3.23 -18.30
N HIS A 64 1.65 2.74 -17.81
CA HIS A 64 1.47 1.36 -17.34
C HIS A 64 2.61 0.88 -16.43
N PRO A 65 2.93 1.60 -15.34
CA PRO A 65 4.08 1.27 -14.52
C PRO A 65 3.89 -0.08 -13.80
N ASP A 66 5.01 -0.72 -13.46
CA ASP A 66 5.02 -1.95 -12.66
C ASP A 66 4.83 -1.65 -11.17
N ILE A 67 5.25 -0.46 -10.73
CA ILE A 67 5.11 0.06 -9.37
C ILE A 67 5.03 1.59 -9.36
N ALA A 68 4.28 2.14 -8.42
CA ALA A 68 4.29 3.56 -8.11
C ALA A 68 5.05 3.84 -6.79
N ILE A 69 5.75 4.97 -6.73
CA ILE A 69 6.45 5.44 -5.54
C ILE A 69 5.90 6.82 -5.17
N LEU A 70 5.41 6.97 -3.95
CA LEU A 70 5.12 8.27 -3.34
C LEU A 70 6.33 8.66 -2.49
N SER A 71 7.07 9.69 -2.89
CA SER A 71 8.36 10.02 -2.31
C SER A 71 8.33 11.29 -1.46
N GLY A 72 7.36 11.39 -0.58
CA GLY A 72 7.27 12.41 0.47
C GLY A 72 6.30 13.54 0.19
N ASP A 73 5.90 14.19 1.26
CA ASP A 73 4.96 15.31 1.34
C ASP A 73 3.66 15.01 0.59
N VAL A 74 3.11 13.84 0.91
CA VAL A 74 1.91 13.30 0.26
C VAL A 74 0.67 14.01 0.76
N VAL A 75 0.45 14.03 2.07
CA VAL A 75 -0.69 14.69 2.71
C VAL A 75 -0.18 15.71 3.73
N THR A 76 -0.52 16.97 3.52
CA THR A 76 0.07 18.10 4.26
C THR A 76 -0.97 18.98 4.96
N ASP A 77 -2.21 18.50 5.12
CA ASP A 77 -3.26 19.24 5.81
C ASP A 77 -4.29 18.29 6.44
N ASP A 78 -5.05 18.80 7.41
CA ASP A 78 -6.13 18.09 8.11
C ASP A 78 -7.47 18.20 7.34
N PRO A 79 -8.34 17.17 7.39
CA PRO A 79 -8.21 15.89 8.09
C PRO A 79 -7.29 14.88 7.37
N ALA A 80 -6.09 14.73 7.89
CA ALA A 80 -5.01 14.02 7.21
C ALA A 80 -5.33 12.55 6.88
N MET A 81 -6.07 11.84 7.74
CA MET A 81 -6.47 10.46 7.46
C MET A 81 -7.40 10.35 6.25
N ASP A 82 -8.29 11.33 6.05
CA ASP A 82 -9.17 11.38 4.86
C ASP A 82 -8.34 11.69 3.61
N GLY A 83 -7.31 12.53 3.74
CA GLY A 83 -6.35 12.79 2.69
C GLY A 83 -5.61 11.51 2.27
N TRP A 84 -5.03 10.78 3.23
CA TRP A 84 -4.36 9.51 2.98
C TRP A 84 -5.29 8.50 2.33
N LYS A 85 -6.53 8.39 2.84
CA LYS A 85 -7.53 7.52 2.22
C LYS A 85 -7.78 7.89 0.77
N SER A 86 -7.99 9.16 0.48
CA SER A 86 -8.26 9.64 -0.88
C SER A 86 -7.11 9.35 -1.85
N VAL A 87 -5.86 9.54 -1.41
CA VAL A 87 -4.67 9.25 -2.23
C VAL A 87 -4.53 7.74 -2.45
N VAL A 88 -4.64 6.94 -1.39
CA VAL A 88 -4.51 5.48 -1.47
C VAL A 88 -5.59 4.85 -2.33
N ASP A 89 -6.82 5.37 -2.30
CA ASP A 89 -7.93 4.89 -3.12
C ASP A 89 -7.62 5.02 -4.63
N ILE A 90 -6.85 6.03 -5.07
CA ILE A 90 -6.43 6.17 -6.48
C ILE A 90 -5.63 4.94 -6.93
N PHE A 91 -4.68 4.48 -6.11
CA PHE A 91 -3.84 3.32 -6.44
C PHE A 91 -4.59 2.00 -6.28
N ASN A 92 -5.48 1.92 -5.29
CA ASN A 92 -6.35 0.75 -5.10
C ASN A 92 -7.32 0.56 -6.27
N GLU A 93 -7.97 1.62 -6.73
CA GLU A 93 -8.86 1.61 -7.90
C GLU A 93 -8.10 1.19 -9.17
N ALA A 94 -6.90 1.71 -9.36
CA ALA A 94 -6.03 1.35 -10.48
C ALA A 94 -5.40 -0.05 -10.34
N LYS A 95 -5.58 -0.73 -9.20
CA LYS A 95 -4.91 -2.00 -8.85
C LYS A 95 -3.38 -1.88 -8.98
N MET A 96 -2.86 -0.69 -8.71
CA MET A 96 -1.46 -0.33 -8.86
C MET A 96 -0.67 -0.64 -7.58
N PRO A 97 0.35 -1.51 -7.63
CA PRO A 97 1.27 -1.66 -6.51
C PRO A 97 1.97 -0.35 -6.20
N PHE A 98 2.03 0.01 -4.94
CA PHE A 98 2.70 1.24 -4.55
C PHE A 98 3.44 1.13 -3.22
N VAL A 99 4.41 2.02 -3.04
CA VAL A 99 5.16 2.23 -1.80
C VAL A 99 5.14 3.71 -1.44
N VAL A 100 5.34 3.99 -0.16
CA VAL A 100 5.41 5.36 0.37
C VAL A 100 6.71 5.53 1.14
N MET A 101 7.42 6.61 0.84
CA MET A 101 8.45 7.19 1.68
C MET A 101 7.91 8.50 2.23
N MET A 102 7.95 8.69 3.53
CA MET A 102 7.40 9.89 4.15
C MET A 102 8.37 11.06 4.08
N GLY A 103 7.84 12.21 3.68
CA GLY A 103 8.54 13.49 3.76
C GLY A 103 8.50 14.10 5.17
N ASN A 104 8.86 15.37 5.24
CA ASN A 104 8.87 16.08 6.52
C ASN A 104 7.47 16.57 6.94
N HIS A 105 6.56 16.82 5.99
CA HIS A 105 5.19 17.27 6.27
C HIS A 105 4.19 16.15 6.56
N ASP A 106 4.45 14.92 6.14
CA ASP A 106 3.50 13.81 6.29
C ASP A 106 3.15 13.47 7.75
N ALA A 107 4.02 13.82 8.68
CA ALA A 107 3.82 13.53 10.09
C ALA A 107 3.40 14.76 10.95
N GLU A 108 2.84 15.79 10.33
CA GLU A 108 2.40 17.00 11.06
C GLU A 108 1.06 16.80 11.77
N TYR A 109 0.15 16.00 11.21
CA TYR A 109 -1.20 15.77 11.74
C TYR A 109 -1.43 14.34 12.24
N LEU A 110 -0.62 13.38 11.77
CA LEU A 110 -0.64 11.97 12.15
C LEU A 110 0.78 11.52 12.44
N THR A 111 0.92 10.55 13.34
CA THR A 111 2.22 9.89 13.52
C THR A 111 2.57 9.02 12.33
N ARG A 112 3.85 8.82 12.06
CA ARG A 112 4.32 7.88 11.01
C ARG A 112 3.75 6.48 11.22
N ASN A 113 3.63 6.05 12.48
CA ASN A 113 3.05 4.76 12.82
C ASN A 113 1.59 4.64 12.41
N GLU A 114 0.75 5.65 12.68
CA GLU A 114 -0.66 5.67 12.27
C GLU A 114 -0.80 5.58 10.75
N ILE A 115 0.03 6.32 10.02
CA ILE A 115 0.02 6.30 8.56
C ILE A 115 0.44 4.91 8.04
N TYR A 116 1.54 4.33 8.53
CA TYR A 116 1.96 2.98 8.09
C TYR A 116 0.94 1.91 8.46
N ASP A 117 0.34 1.97 9.65
CA ASP A 117 -0.70 1.02 10.07
C ASP A 117 -1.95 1.13 9.19
N PHE A 118 -2.23 2.30 8.63
CA PHE A 118 -3.26 2.49 7.62
C PHE A 118 -2.81 1.90 6.26
N LEU A 119 -1.62 2.24 5.77
CA LEU A 119 -1.08 1.79 4.49
C LEU A 119 -1.01 0.26 4.40
N LEU A 120 -0.59 -0.41 5.46
CA LEU A 120 -0.49 -1.88 5.52
C LEU A 120 -1.84 -2.60 5.36
N LYS A 121 -2.96 -1.90 5.51
CA LYS A 121 -4.30 -2.46 5.25
C LYS A 121 -4.70 -2.39 3.77
N SER A 122 -3.97 -1.61 2.96
CA SER A 122 -4.26 -1.50 1.54
C SER A 122 -3.75 -2.74 0.79
N PRO A 123 -4.59 -3.35 -0.07
CA PRO A 123 -4.22 -4.57 -0.80
C PRO A 123 -3.12 -4.35 -1.84
N TYR A 124 -2.86 -3.11 -2.23
CA TYR A 124 -1.86 -2.76 -3.23
C TYR A 124 -0.64 -2.06 -2.65
N TYR A 125 -0.62 -1.78 -1.34
CA TYR A 125 0.58 -1.33 -0.68
C TYR A 125 1.58 -2.48 -0.54
N VAL A 126 2.77 -2.33 -1.10
CA VAL A 126 3.81 -3.38 -1.11
C VAL A 126 5.05 -2.98 -0.32
N GLY A 127 4.99 -1.84 0.38
CA GLY A 127 6.02 -1.37 1.27
C GLY A 127 5.98 -2.07 2.63
N ALA A 128 6.99 -1.78 3.44
CA ALA A 128 7.06 -2.16 4.83
C ALA A 128 6.90 -0.93 5.73
N LYS A 129 6.70 -1.15 7.02
CA LYS A 129 6.76 -0.08 8.02
C LYS A 129 8.18 0.47 8.08
N GLY A 130 8.32 1.77 7.85
CA GLY A 130 9.61 2.46 7.96
C GLY A 130 10.04 2.66 9.42
N PRO A 131 11.25 3.20 9.64
CA PRO A 131 11.70 3.58 10.97
C PRO A 131 10.82 4.68 11.55
N GLU A 132 10.73 4.71 12.89
CA GLU A 132 10.04 5.74 13.66
C GLU A 132 10.76 7.08 13.59
#